data_3eef3f0f76a988a9568b5b89c35d9c2b
#
_entry.id   3eef3f0f76a988a9568b5b89c35d9c2b
#
_cell.length_a   1.000
_cell.length_b   1.000
_cell.length_c   1.000
_cell.angle_alpha   90.00
_cell.angle_beta   90.00
_cell.angle_gamma   90.00
#
_symmetry.space_group_name_H-M   'P 1'
#
loop_
_entity.id
_entity.type
_entity.pdbx_description
1 polymer ?
#
loop_
_entity_poly.entity_id
_entity_poly.type
_entity_poly.pdbx_seq_one_letter_code
_entity_poly.pdbx_strand_id
1 'polypeptide(L)'
;MKFYTILAYLSLLCIAGASAQQCGEAVNGTLCANELCCSKWGYCGTTSIYCCEGCQSQCACPIPPPPPYVPPPPPPPPSPSPPPRAPSPSSQALESIISEDLFNELLLHRATSPCQGAFYTYDAFIQAAGRFEDFANAGDEETRKREVAAFLAQTSHVTTGGWDTAPDGRYSWGYCWIREGATIPADQLGDYCVANDQYPCAAGKKYYGRGPIQLSYNFNYGPAGNDLGYDLLNNPDLVENDPYISFEAAYWFWMTPQPPKPSCHDVMIGNYTPSAADITAGRYGGFGLCTNIINGGIECGGGYSSEQEQDRIGYYKRYCEILGVDTGDNLSCANQHPYGLTLKKKKIKRGGSYSDQ
;
A
#
# COMPACT_ATOMS: atom_id res chain seq x y z
N MET A 1 16.18 -0.25 -57.66
CA MET A 1 15.51 1.04 -57.91
C MET A 1 14.01 0.81 -57.99
N LYS A 2 13.25 1.19 -56.98
CA LYS A 2 11.88 1.71 -57.06
C LYS A 2 11.44 1.96 -55.59
N PHE A 3 11.38 3.23 -55.24
CA PHE A 3 10.84 3.76 -53.99
C PHE A 3 9.32 3.60 -54.00
N TYR A 4 8.76 3.01 -52.95
CA TYR A 4 7.34 3.09 -52.64
C TYR A 4 7.12 4.08 -51.48
N THR A 5 6.58 5.22 -51.85
CA THR A 5 6.07 6.24 -50.96
C THR A 5 4.76 5.75 -50.34
N ILE A 6 4.74 5.50 -49.04
CA ILE A 6 3.52 5.26 -48.30
C ILE A 6 3.07 6.58 -47.69
N LEU A 7 1.99 7.13 -48.25
CA LEU A 7 1.22 8.21 -47.63
C LEU A 7 0.54 7.69 -46.39
N ALA A 8 0.99 8.15 -45.22
CA ALA A 8 0.25 7.97 -43.97
C ALA A 8 -0.82 9.07 -43.88
N TYR A 9 -2.08 8.68 -43.95
CA TYR A 9 -3.21 9.52 -43.55
C TYR A 9 -3.17 9.67 -42.02
N LEU A 10 -2.71 10.81 -41.54
CA LEU A 10 -2.93 11.24 -40.17
C LEU A 10 -4.37 11.74 -40.05
N SER A 11 -5.24 10.90 -39.48
CA SER A 11 -6.52 11.35 -38.96
C SER A 11 -6.26 12.17 -37.69
N LEU A 12 -6.41 13.46 -37.81
CA LEU A 12 -6.42 14.43 -36.69
C LEU A 12 -7.65 14.16 -35.83
N LEU A 13 -7.49 13.35 -34.78
CA LEU A 13 -8.43 13.39 -33.65
C LEU A 13 -8.10 14.65 -32.84
N CYS A 14 -8.91 15.68 -32.96
CA CYS A 14 -8.96 16.81 -32.03
C CYS A 14 -9.35 16.28 -30.64
N ILE A 15 -8.37 15.88 -29.84
CA ILE A 15 -8.51 15.84 -28.40
C ILE A 15 -8.43 17.28 -27.97
N ALA A 16 -9.56 17.89 -27.57
CA ALA A 16 -9.57 19.16 -26.86
C ALA A 16 -8.94 18.92 -25.47
N GLY A 17 -7.63 18.79 -25.43
CA GLY A 17 -6.84 18.97 -24.25
C GLY A 17 -6.92 20.45 -23.91
N ALA A 18 -7.30 20.80 -22.71
CA ALA A 18 -7.16 22.15 -22.19
C ALA A 18 -5.66 22.47 -22.22
N SER A 19 -5.21 23.08 -23.32
CA SER A 19 -3.87 23.66 -23.41
C SER A 19 -3.82 24.78 -22.39
N ALA A 20 -3.03 24.62 -21.34
CA ALA A 20 -2.76 25.73 -20.43
C ALA A 20 -2.22 26.88 -21.26
N GLN A 21 -2.97 27.97 -21.36
CA GLN A 21 -2.59 29.14 -22.13
C GLN A 21 -1.29 29.69 -21.55
N GLN A 22 -0.26 29.85 -22.39
CA GLN A 22 1.02 30.43 -21.99
C GLN A 22 0.93 31.96 -21.97
N CYS A 23 1.67 32.58 -21.06
CA CYS A 23 1.67 34.03 -20.83
C CYS A 23 3.04 34.50 -20.33
N GLY A 24 3.19 35.82 -20.21
CA GLY A 24 4.36 36.45 -19.61
C GLY A 24 5.58 36.56 -20.54
N GLU A 25 6.76 36.75 -19.95
CA GLU A 25 8.00 37.10 -20.67
C GLU A 25 8.40 36.05 -21.70
N ALA A 26 8.20 34.77 -21.44
CA ALA A 26 8.56 33.66 -22.33
C ALA A 26 7.81 33.70 -23.68
N VAL A 27 6.66 34.40 -23.73
CA VAL A 27 5.82 34.56 -24.93
C VAL A 27 5.57 36.04 -25.25
N ASN A 28 6.61 36.85 -25.20
CA ASN A 28 6.60 38.28 -25.57
C ASN A 28 5.61 39.14 -24.74
N GLY A 29 5.41 38.83 -23.47
CA GLY A 29 4.54 39.59 -22.59
C GLY A 29 3.06 39.34 -22.83
N THR A 30 2.68 38.24 -23.48
CA THR A 30 1.27 37.86 -23.73
C THR A 30 0.48 37.80 -22.43
N LEU A 31 -0.66 38.47 -22.36
CA LEU A 31 -1.57 38.45 -21.23
C LEU A 31 -2.49 37.24 -21.29
N CYS A 32 -2.91 36.78 -20.12
CA CYS A 32 -3.92 35.73 -20.01
C CYS A 32 -5.32 36.22 -20.46
N ALA A 33 -6.07 35.37 -21.14
CA ALA A 33 -7.46 35.61 -21.43
C ALA A 33 -8.30 35.63 -20.14
N ASN A 34 -9.46 36.30 -20.20
CA ASN A 34 -10.43 36.36 -19.10
C ASN A 34 -9.85 36.85 -17.75
N GLU A 35 -8.89 37.78 -17.83
CA GLU A 35 -8.23 38.38 -16.66
C GLU A 35 -7.58 37.36 -15.68
N LEU A 36 -7.23 36.17 -16.18
CA LEU A 36 -6.50 35.17 -15.38
C LEU A 36 -5.10 35.67 -15.05
N CYS A 37 -4.58 35.28 -13.90
CA CYS A 37 -3.22 35.62 -13.49
C CYS A 37 -2.19 34.82 -14.28
N CYS A 38 -1.08 35.46 -14.63
CA CYS A 38 0.08 34.78 -15.21
C CYS A 38 1.08 34.38 -14.15
N SER A 39 1.25 33.11 -13.93
CA SER A 39 2.19 32.59 -12.92
C SER A 39 3.66 32.87 -13.29
N LYS A 40 4.57 32.70 -12.32
CA LYS A 40 6.03 32.78 -12.54
C LYS A 40 6.55 31.78 -13.55
N TRP A 41 5.80 30.73 -13.85
CA TRP A 41 6.15 29.73 -14.86
C TRP A 41 5.53 29.99 -16.24
N GLY A 42 4.84 31.12 -16.42
CA GLY A 42 4.27 31.49 -17.71
C GLY A 42 2.96 30.79 -18.09
N TYR A 43 2.16 30.39 -17.11
CA TYR A 43 0.85 29.77 -17.33
C TYR A 43 -0.28 30.55 -16.65
N CYS A 44 -1.45 30.53 -17.29
CA CYS A 44 -2.63 31.23 -16.83
C CYS A 44 -3.46 30.42 -15.82
N GLY A 45 -3.94 31.06 -14.75
CA GLY A 45 -4.79 30.42 -13.74
C GLY A 45 -5.41 31.39 -12.73
N THR A 46 -6.24 30.88 -11.83
CA THR A 46 -7.00 31.70 -10.84
C THR A 46 -6.57 31.46 -9.40
N THR A 47 -5.79 30.42 -9.13
CA THR A 47 -5.40 30.09 -7.76
C THR A 47 -4.20 30.90 -7.27
N SER A 48 -3.94 30.89 -5.98
CA SER A 48 -2.85 31.64 -5.35
C SER A 48 -1.47 31.36 -5.97
N ILE A 49 -1.23 30.15 -6.44
CA ILE A 49 0.04 29.77 -7.09
C ILE A 49 0.25 30.48 -8.45
N TYR A 50 -0.82 30.98 -9.07
CA TYR A 50 -0.74 31.77 -10.29
C TYR A 50 -0.76 33.29 -10.01
N CYS A 51 -1.52 33.70 -8.96
CA CYS A 51 -1.85 35.10 -8.75
C CYS A 51 -0.97 35.82 -7.70
N CYS A 52 -0.19 35.06 -6.91
CA CYS A 52 0.56 35.62 -5.77
C CYS A 52 2.07 35.63 -6.05
N GLU A 53 2.83 34.75 -5.43
CA GLU A 53 4.29 34.82 -5.45
C GLU A 53 4.89 34.63 -6.85
N GLY A 54 5.56 35.68 -7.32
CA GLY A 54 6.20 35.67 -8.64
C GLY A 54 5.25 35.79 -9.83
N CYS A 55 4.00 36.18 -9.62
CA CYS A 55 3.05 36.46 -10.69
C CYS A 55 3.60 37.51 -11.64
N GLN A 56 3.56 37.27 -12.96
CA GLN A 56 4.14 38.13 -13.97
C GLN A 56 3.19 39.23 -14.46
N SER A 57 1.88 38.95 -14.54
CA SER A 57 0.87 39.91 -14.99
C SER A 57 -0.55 39.54 -14.51
N GLN A 58 -1.43 40.53 -14.46
CA GLN A 58 -2.83 40.38 -14.01
C GLN A 58 -2.94 39.79 -12.59
N CYS A 59 -2.00 40.14 -11.72
CA CYS A 59 -1.87 39.60 -10.38
C CYS A 59 -2.96 40.15 -9.47
N ALA A 60 -3.82 39.30 -8.96
CA ALA A 60 -4.85 39.62 -7.97
C ALA A 60 -4.72 38.64 -6.80
N CYS A 61 -3.76 38.91 -5.90
CA CYS A 61 -3.56 38.10 -4.70
C CYS A 61 -4.49 38.62 -3.58
N PRO A 62 -5.59 37.96 -3.30
CA PRO A 62 -6.37 38.28 -2.12
C PRO A 62 -5.66 37.72 -0.90
N ILE A 63 -4.96 38.56 -0.18
CA ILE A 63 -4.45 38.21 1.16
C ILE A 63 -5.60 38.50 2.13
N PRO A 64 -6.30 37.50 2.68
CA PRO A 64 -7.06 37.72 3.89
C PRO A 64 -6.05 38.10 4.99
N PRO A 65 -6.37 39.06 5.87
CA PRO A 65 -5.52 39.32 7.02
C PRO A 65 -5.37 38.01 7.81
N PRO A 66 -4.16 37.67 8.27
CA PRO A 66 -3.97 36.49 9.07
C PRO A 66 -4.95 36.55 10.25
N PRO A 67 -5.67 35.45 10.53
CA PRO A 67 -6.46 35.39 11.74
C PRO A 67 -5.54 35.62 12.94
N PRO A 68 -6.01 36.26 14.02
CA PRO A 68 -5.19 36.44 15.22
C PRO A 68 -4.64 35.09 15.62
N TYR A 69 -3.31 35.01 15.79
CA TYR A 69 -2.62 33.79 16.21
C TYR A 69 -3.16 33.35 17.58
N VAL A 70 -4.01 32.34 17.56
CA VAL A 70 -4.36 31.56 18.73
C VAL A 70 -3.33 30.44 18.77
N PRO A 71 -2.42 30.39 19.76
CA PRO A 71 -1.49 29.27 19.86
C PRO A 71 -2.32 27.97 19.92
N PRO A 72 -1.94 26.94 19.16
CA PRO A 72 -2.62 25.65 19.27
C PRO A 72 -2.60 25.20 20.73
N PRO A 73 -3.68 24.61 21.24
CA PRO A 73 -3.64 24.01 22.56
C PRO A 73 -2.46 23.02 22.59
N PRO A 74 -1.75 22.91 23.72
CA PRO A 74 -0.68 21.94 23.84
C PRO A 74 -1.24 20.57 23.43
N PRO A 75 -0.47 19.75 22.69
CA PRO A 75 -0.92 18.41 22.32
C PRO A 75 -1.36 17.69 23.61
N PRO A 76 -2.47 16.95 23.58
CA PRO A 76 -2.85 16.14 24.74
C PRO A 76 -1.65 15.25 25.09
N PRO A 77 -1.39 15.03 26.38
CA PRO A 77 -0.32 14.14 26.78
C PRO A 77 -0.51 12.82 26.06
N PRO A 78 0.55 12.16 25.59
CA PRO A 78 0.44 10.85 24.94
C PRO A 78 -0.41 9.96 25.85
N SER A 79 -1.43 9.34 25.27
CA SER A 79 -2.24 8.37 26.01
C SER A 79 -1.29 7.37 26.63
N PRO A 80 -1.42 7.06 27.93
CA PRO A 80 -0.54 6.07 28.55
C PRO A 80 -0.62 4.80 27.71
N SER A 81 0.54 4.26 27.37
CA SER A 81 0.62 2.96 26.71
C SER A 81 -0.24 1.97 27.49
N PRO A 82 -1.09 1.18 26.83
CA PRO A 82 -1.89 0.20 27.54
C PRO A 82 -0.98 -0.67 28.42
N PRO A 83 -1.41 -0.99 29.65
CA PRO A 83 -0.58 -1.82 30.52
C PRO A 83 -0.24 -3.13 29.81
N PRO A 84 0.95 -3.72 30.06
CA PRO A 84 1.36 -4.98 29.47
C PRO A 84 0.23 -5.99 29.63
N ARG A 85 -0.31 -6.47 28.50
CA ARG A 85 -1.35 -7.49 28.50
C ARG A 85 -0.73 -8.80 28.99
N ALA A 86 -1.45 -9.56 29.82
CA ALA A 86 -1.01 -10.92 30.17
C ALA A 86 -0.76 -11.74 28.89
N PRO A 87 0.29 -12.57 28.86
CA PRO A 87 0.61 -13.40 27.69
C PRO A 87 -0.61 -14.23 27.26
N SER A 88 -0.98 -14.11 25.98
CA SER A 88 -2.06 -14.91 25.39
C SER A 88 -1.49 -16.20 24.76
N PRO A 89 -2.34 -17.21 24.44
CA PRO A 89 -1.88 -18.40 23.73
C PRO A 89 -1.15 -18.10 22.42
N SER A 90 -1.64 -17.14 21.63
CA SER A 90 -1.01 -16.76 20.36
C SER A 90 0.32 -16.04 20.55
N SER A 91 0.45 -15.13 21.54
CA SER A 91 1.75 -14.52 21.84
C SER A 91 2.77 -15.57 22.29
N GLN A 92 2.39 -16.52 23.14
CA GLN A 92 3.27 -17.61 23.55
C GLN A 92 3.63 -18.54 22.38
N ALA A 93 2.67 -18.86 21.51
CA ALA A 93 2.92 -19.67 20.31
C ALA A 93 3.90 -18.95 19.36
N LEU A 94 3.72 -17.65 19.14
CA LEU A 94 4.61 -16.84 18.32
C LEU A 94 6.02 -16.72 18.93
N GLU A 95 6.15 -16.51 20.24
CA GLU A 95 7.43 -16.51 20.97
C GLU A 95 8.16 -17.85 20.85
N SER A 96 7.42 -18.97 20.79
CA SER A 96 8.04 -20.29 20.60
C SER A 96 8.63 -20.49 19.20
N ILE A 97 8.16 -19.71 18.22
CA ILE A 97 8.64 -19.76 16.83
C ILE A 97 9.74 -18.72 16.60
N ILE A 98 9.54 -17.50 17.10
CA ILE A 98 10.45 -16.37 16.87
C ILE A 98 10.89 -15.79 18.21
N SER A 99 12.16 -16.04 18.58
CA SER A 99 12.84 -15.32 19.67
C SER A 99 13.19 -13.89 19.23
N GLU A 100 13.54 -13.02 20.16
CA GLU A 100 14.01 -11.67 19.84
C GLU A 100 15.25 -11.67 18.94
N ASP A 101 16.20 -12.59 19.20
CA ASP A 101 17.39 -12.74 18.35
C ASP A 101 17.01 -13.13 16.92
N LEU A 102 16.09 -14.07 16.77
CA LEU A 102 15.60 -14.50 15.45
C LEU A 102 14.81 -13.40 14.73
N PHE A 103 14.00 -12.61 15.46
CA PHE A 103 13.33 -11.43 14.93
C PHE A 103 14.35 -10.40 14.40
N ASN A 104 15.44 -10.19 15.15
CA ASN A 104 16.51 -9.30 14.74
C ASN A 104 17.29 -9.83 13.53
N GLU A 105 17.47 -11.15 13.41
CA GLU A 105 18.09 -11.79 12.24
C GLU A 105 17.21 -11.68 10.98
N LEU A 106 15.91 -11.94 11.10
CA LEU A 106 14.95 -11.81 10.00
C LEU A 106 14.89 -10.39 9.46
N LEU A 107 14.90 -9.38 10.35
CA LEU A 107 14.76 -7.96 10.05
C LEU A 107 16.07 -7.20 10.30
N LEU A 108 17.17 -7.75 9.79
CA LEU A 108 18.55 -7.39 10.15
C LEU A 108 18.85 -5.89 10.05
N HIS A 109 18.40 -5.23 8.99
CA HIS A 109 18.71 -3.84 8.72
C HIS A 109 17.55 -2.86 8.99
N ARG A 110 16.47 -3.29 9.66
CA ARG A 110 15.30 -2.42 9.88
C ARG A 110 15.63 -1.11 10.59
N ALA A 111 16.66 -1.11 11.44
CA ALA A 111 17.11 0.07 12.20
C ALA A 111 18.42 0.68 11.66
N THR A 112 18.95 0.18 10.54
CA THR A 112 20.18 0.71 9.91
C THR A 112 19.82 1.97 9.13
N SER A 113 20.53 3.08 9.35
CA SER A 113 20.28 4.34 8.63
C SER A 113 20.32 4.11 7.10
N PRO A 114 19.35 4.64 6.33
CA PRO A 114 18.31 5.61 6.68
C PRO A 114 16.99 5.03 7.19
N CYS A 115 16.93 3.73 7.50
CA CYS A 115 15.72 3.06 7.96
C CYS A 115 15.21 3.60 9.30
N GLN A 116 13.90 3.62 9.47
CA GLN A 116 13.18 4.06 10.65
C GLN A 116 12.69 2.90 11.53
N GLY A 117 12.98 1.69 11.14
CA GLY A 117 12.39 0.46 11.69
C GLY A 117 12.80 0.10 13.12
N ALA A 118 13.62 0.93 13.81
CA ALA A 118 13.75 0.86 15.26
C ALA A 118 12.39 1.02 15.98
N PHE A 119 11.41 1.64 15.30
CA PHE A 119 10.01 1.73 15.71
C PHE A 119 9.36 0.35 15.88
N TYR A 120 9.69 -0.62 15.04
CA TYR A 120 9.13 -1.97 15.05
C TYR A 120 9.85 -2.84 16.08
N THR A 121 9.42 -2.78 17.32
CA THR A 121 10.01 -3.53 18.43
C THR A 121 9.51 -4.97 18.48
N TYR A 122 10.33 -5.89 19.00
CA TYR A 122 9.94 -7.26 19.25
C TYR A 122 8.75 -7.36 20.22
N ASP A 123 8.78 -6.57 21.30
CA ASP A 123 7.70 -6.53 22.28
C ASP A 123 6.35 -6.17 21.63
N ALA A 124 6.33 -5.14 20.77
CA ALA A 124 5.10 -4.74 20.08
C ALA A 124 4.63 -5.83 19.11
N PHE A 125 5.55 -6.49 18.39
CA PHE A 125 5.25 -7.61 17.49
C PHE A 125 4.57 -8.75 18.25
N ILE A 126 5.12 -9.18 19.37
CA ILE A 126 4.58 -10.28 20.18
C ILE A 126 3.26 -9.91 20.88
N GLN A 127 3.22 -8.75 21.53
CA GLN A 127 2.04 -8.35 22.31
C GLN A 127 0.83 -8.07 21.42
N ALA A 128 1.01 -7.45 20.26
CA ALA A 128 -0.08 -7.20 19.31
C ALA A 128 -0.70 -8.50 18.79
N ALA A 129 0.11 -9.54 18.53
CA ALA A 129 -0.37 -10.86 18.14
C ALA A 129 -1.32 -11.47 19.18
N GLY A 130 -1.19 -11.09 20.43
CA GLY A 130 -2.01 -11.56 21.53
C GLY A 130 -3.52 -11.26 21.42
N ARG A 131 -3.93 -10.38 20.51
CA ARG A 131 -5.35 -10.14 20.19
C ARG A 131 -5.95 -11.12 19.20
N PHE A 132 -5.10 -11.86 18.50
CA PHE A 132 -5.48 -12.72 17.38
C PHE A 132 -5.13 -14.17 17.73
N GLU A 133 -6.02 -14.85 18.48
CA GLU A 133 -5.76 -16.12 19.14
C GLU A 133 -5.24 -17.22 18.21
N ASP A 134 -5.63 -17.21 16.93
CA ASP A 134 -5.25 -18.21 15.96
C ASP A 134 -3.96 -17.90 15.21
N PHE A 135 -3.47 -16.64 15.22
CA PHE A 135 -2.24 -16.29 14.53
C PHE A 135 -1.03 -17.04 15.10
N ALA A 136 -0.27 -17.70 14.24
CA ALA A 136 0.86 -18.55 14.62
C ALA A 136 0.51 -19.66 15.64
N ASN A 137 -0.78 -19.96 15.84
CA ASN A 137 -1.28 -20.90 16.82
C ASN A 137 -2.16 -22.00 16.20
N ALA A 138 -2.52 -21.88 14.92
CA ALA A 138 -3.32 -22.86 14.19
C ALA A 138 -2.44 -23.83 13.37
N GLY A 139 -2.83 -25.10 13.34
CA GLY A 139 -2.13 -26.14 12.59
C GLY A 139 -0.88 -26.71 13.32
N ASP A 140 -0.08 -27.44 12.57
CA ASP A 140 1.19 -27.97 13.06
C ASP A 140 2.31 -26.89 13.10
N GLU A 141 3.47 -27.25 13.63
CA GLU A 141 4.58 -26.31 13.77
C GLU A 141 5.06 -25.77 12.40
N GLU A 142 5.09 -26.61 11.37
CA GLU A 142 5.51 -26.22 10.03
C GLU A 142 4.53 -25.20 9.43
N THR A 143 3.22 -25.45 9.58
CA THR A 143 2.16 -24.51 9.12
C THR A 143 2.27 -23.18 9.84
N ARG A 144 2.47 -23.17 11.16
CA ARG A 144 2.62 -21.94 11.95
C ARG A 144 3.86 -21.14 11.55
N LYS A 145 5.00 -21.79 11.37
CA LYS A 145 6.25 -21.17 10.89
C LYS A 145 6.07 -20.59 9.47
N ARG A 146 5.38 -21.31 8.60
CA ARG A 146 5.08 -20.88 7.23
C ARG A 146 4.16 -19.67 7.21
N GLU A 147 3.16 -19.61 8.08
CA GLU A 147 2.28 -18.45 8.23
C GLU A 147 3.07 -17.22 8.69
N VAL A 148 3.91 -17.36 9.71
CA VAL A 148 4.75 -16.26 10.23
C VAL A 148 5.72 -15.76 9.16
N ALA A 149 6.37 -16.67 8.42
CA ALA A 149 7.23 -16.31 7.29
C ALA A 149 6.48 -15.52 6.22
N ALA A 150 5.25 -15.94 5.89
CA ALA A 150 4.41 -15.26 4.91
C ALA A 150 3.96 -13.88 5.37
N PHE A 151 3.52 -13.73 6.62
CA PHE A 151 3.17 -12.44 7.21
C PHE A 151 4.36 -11.47 7.16
N LEU A 152 5.52 -11.89 7.67
CA LEU A 152 6.72 -11.08 7.68
C LEU A 152 7.19 -10.72 6.26
N ALA A 153 7.06 -11.62 5.28
CA ALA A 153 7.46 -11.35 3.91
C ALA A 153 6.57 -10.31 3.23
N GLN A 154 5.26 -10.42 3.40
CA GLN A 154 4.31 -9.46 2.83
C GLN A 154 4.52 -8.06 3.42
N THR A 155 4.71 -7.97 4.73
CA THR A 155 4.95 -6.71 5.43
C THR A 155 6.35 -6.15 5.20
N SER A 156 7.38 -6.99 5.06
CA SER A 156 8.73 -6.55 4.70
C SER A 156 8.82 -5.93 3.32
N HIS A 157 8.10 -6.47 2.34
CA HIS A 157 8.07 -5.92 1.00
C HIS A 157 7.51 -4.49 0.98
N VAL A 158 6.34 -4.25 1.59
CA VAL A 158 5.68 -2.94 1.56
C VAL A 158 6.39 -1.87 2.40
N THR A 159 7.32 -2.28 3.24
CA THR A 159 8.14 -1.40 4.10
C THR A 159 9.63 -1.44 3.73
N THR A 160 9.98 -2.06 2.58
CA THR A 160 11.38 -2.33 2.23
C THR A 160 12.22 -1.07 2.03
N GLY A 161 13.46 -1.13 2.48
CA GLY A 161 14.54 -0.22 2.10
C GLY A 161 15.61 -0.92 1.25
N GLY A 162 15.36 -2.17 0.83
CA GLY A 162 16.34 -2.99 0.11
C GLY A 162 16.50 -2.63 -1.37
N TRP A 163 17.69 -2.85 -1.91
CA TRP A 163 18.05 -2.70 -3.33
C TRP A 163 18.95 -3.86 -3.76
N ASP A 164 19.17 -4.06 -5.06
CA ASP A 164 19.81 -5.25 -5.62
C ASP A 164 21.22 -5.54 -5.07
N THR A 165 21.98 -4.50 -4.73
CA THR A 165 23.35 -4.60 -4.18
C THR A 165 23.42 -4.24 -2.70
N ALA A 166 22.29 -4.35 -1.97
CA ALA A 166 22.24 -4.03 -0.56
C ALA A 166 23.17 -4.99 0.25
N PRO A 167 23.84 -4.49 1.29
CA PRO A 167 24.58 -5.34 2.21
C PRO A 167 23.72 -6.47 2.75
N ASP A 168 24.27 -7.68 2.88
CA ASP A 168 23.59 -8.89 3.34
C ASP A 168 22.38 -9.30 2.48
N GLY A 169 22.27 -8.74 1.25
CA GLY A 169 21.21 -8.98 0.29
C GLY A 169 19.97 -8.11 0.52
N ARG A 170 19.22 -7.84 -0.58
CA ARG A 170 18.06 -6.95 -0.55
C ARG A 170 16.96 -7.38 0.43
N TYR A 171 16.79 -8.66 0.68
CA TYR A 171 15.76 -9.23 1.55
C TYR A 171 16.10 -9.22 3.04
N SER A 172 17.20 -8.59 3.45
CA SER A 172 17.53 -8.30 4.85
C SER A 172 17.10 -6.89 5.29
N TRP A 173 16.48 -6.10 4.39
CA TRP A 173 16.11 -4.70 4.57
C TRP A 173 14.59 -4.48 4.68
N GLY A 174 13.83 -5.46 5.09
CA GLY A 174 12.43 -5.31 5.44
C GLY A 174 12.21 -4.41 6.65
N TYR A 175 11.00 -3.91 6.83
CA TYR A 175 10.60 -3.04 7.94
C TYR A 175 11.45 -1.76 8.08
N CYS A 176 11.96 -1.26 6.97
CA CYS A 176 12.74 -0.03 6.92
C CYS A 176 11.87 1.21 7.15
N TRP A 177 10.68 1.27 6.53
CA TRP A 177 9.82 2.44 6.53
C TRP A 177 8.54 2.24 7.33
N ILE A 178 8.17 3.26 8.13
CA ILE A 178 6.95 3.23 8.96
C ILE A 178 5.72 3.63 8.13
N ARG A 179 5.91 4.49 7.13
CA ARG A 179 4.84 4.98 6.27
C ARG A 179 5.28 5.09 4.81
N GLU A 180 4.33 5.15 3.92
CA GLU A 180 4.51 5.50 2.52
C GLU A 180 5.24 6.84 2.39
N GLY A 181 6.12 6.93 1.38
CA GLY A 181 6.83 8.17 1.10
C GLY A 181 7.60 8.74 2.29
N ALA A 182 8.33 7.91 3.05
CA ALA A 182 8.99 8.28 4.30
C ALA A 182 9.86 9.54 4.23
N THR A 183 10.37 9.88 3.04
CA THR A 183 11.16 11.10 2.78
C THR A 183 10.33 12.27 2.26
N ILE A 184 9.03 12.08 2.03
CA ILE A 184 8.10 13.09 1.53
C ILE A 184 7.33 13.67 2.72
N PRO A 185 7.21 15.01 2.84
CA PRO A 185 6.35 15.61 3.85
C PRO A 185 4.92 15.08 3.78
N ALA A 186 4.30 14.82 4.93
CA ALA A 186 2.98 14.17 5.03
C ALA A 186 1.86 14.97 4.32
N ASP A 187 1.98 16.30 4.28
CA ASP A 187 1.05 17.19 3.58
C ASP A 187 1.09 17.03 2.04
N GLN A 188 2.19 16.50 1.50
CA GLN A 188 2.37 16.23 0.07
C GLN A 188 1.93 14.82 -0.35
N LEU A 189 1.66 13.92 0.59
CA LEU A 189 1.13 12.59 0.31
C LEU A 189 -0.33 12.66 -0.15
N GLY A 190 -0.77 11.65 -0.89
CA GLY A 190 -2.16 11.50 -1.32
C GLY A 190 -3.12 11.36 -0.13
N ASP A 191 -4.38 11.74 -0.33
CA ASP A 191 -5.39 11.69 0.73
C ASP A 191 -5.89 10.25 0.98
N TYR A 192 -5.84 9.39 -0.04
CA TYR A 192 -6.35 8.01 0.02
C TYR A 192 -7.78 7.94 0.56
N CYS A 193 -8.58 8.92 0.17
CA CYS A 193 -9.97 9.07 0.55
C CYS A 193 -10.88 8.64 -0.60
N VAL A 194 -11.76 7.69 -0.33
CA VAL A 194 -12.79 7.23 -1.27
C VAL A 194 -14.15 7.44 -0.63
N ALA A 195 -15.12 7.94 -1.40
CA ALA A 195 -16.49 8.10 -0.91
C ALA A 195 -17.03 6.78 -0.35
N ASN A 196 -17.45 6.80 0.92
CA ASN A 196 -17.92 5.65 1.66
C ASN A 196 -18.90 6.12 2.74
N ASP A 197 -20.13 5.63 2.71
CA ASP A 197 -21.18 6.07 3.64
C ASP A 197 -20.94 5.55 5.07
N GLN A 198 -20.33 4.37 5.21
CA GLN A 198 -20.07 3.76 6.50
C GLN A 198 -18.80 4.33 7.16
N TYR A 199 -17.79 4.64 6.36
CA TYR A 199 -16.49 5.13 6.82
C TYR A 199 -16.11 6.39 6.04
N PRO A 200 -16.84 7.52 6.23
CA PRO A 200 -16.55 8.76 5.55
C PRO A 200 -15.18 9.32 6.00
N CYS A 201 -14.51 9.97 5.09
CA CYS A 201 -13.24 10.60 5.42
C CYS A 201 -13.43 11.74 6.43
N ALA A 202 -12.65 11.76 7.47
CA ALA A 202 -12.62 12.88 8.41
C ALA A 202 -11.92 14.10 7.77
N ALA A 203 -12.40 15.29 8.08
CA ALA A 203 -11.89 16.52 7.50
C ALA A 203 -10.39 16.70 7.79
N GLY A 204 -9.61 16.95 6.74
CA GLY A 204 -8.17 17.18 6.84
C GLY A 204 -7.33 15.94 7.17
N LYS A 205 -7.91 14.75 7.21
CA LYS A 205 -7.18 13.50 7.46
C LYS A 205 -6.80 12.82 6.16
N LYS A 206 -5.65 12.14 6.17
CA LYS A 206 -5.11 11.39 5.06
C LYS A 206 -4.91 9.93 5.47
N TYR A 207 -5.27 9.02 4.58
CA TYR A 207 -5.27 7.57 4.84
C TYR A 207 -4.23 6.86 3.97
N TYR A 208 -3.07 7.49 3.81
CA TYR A 208 -1.92 6.87 3.12
C TYR A 208 -1.38 5.66 3.91
N GLY A 209 -0.55 4.85 3.25
CA GLY A 209 -0.01 3.62 3.82
C GLY A 209 0.82 3.83 5.09
N ARG A 210 0.43 3.18 6.20
CA ARG A 210 1.12 3.22 7.49
C ARG A 210 1.31 1.84 8.09
N GLY A 211 2.36 1.70 8.88
CA GLY A 211 2.66 0.48 9.62
C GLY A 211 3.15 -0.68 8.76
N PRO A 212 3.30 -1.89 9.34
CA PRO A 212 3.93 -3.02 8.66
C PRO A 212 3.20 -3.46 7.39
N ILE A 213 1.87 -3.37 7.34
CA ILE A 213 1.07 -3.77 6.17
C ILE A 213 0.80 -2.60 5.22
N GLN A 214 1.27 -1.38 5.55
CA GLN A 214 0.95 -0.14 4.84
C GLN A 214 -0.56 0.04 4.66
N LEU A 215 -1.29 -0.07 5.77
CA LEU A 215 -2.74 0.12 5.81
C LEU A 215 -3.12 1.43 5.11
N SER A 216 -3.95 1.36 4.07
CA SER A 216 -4.29 2.50 3.22
C SER A 216 -5.80 2.58 3.01
N TYR A 217 -6.28 3.78 2.70
CA TYR A 217 -7.69 4.13 2.45
C TYR A 217 -8.60 4.12 3.68
N ASN A 218 -9.52 5.10 3.72
CA ASN A 218 -10.53 5.22 4.77
C ASN A 218 -11.36 3.96 4.99
N PHE A 219 -11.69 3.22 3.93
CA PHE A 219 -12.47 1.99 4.00
C PHE A 219 -11.70 0.78 4.60
N ASN A 220 -10.38 0.91 4.83
CA ASN A 220 -9.60 -0.04 5.63
C ASN A 220 -9.34 0.52 7.04
N TYR A 221 -9.03 1.82 7.18
CA TYR A 221 -8.83 2.44 8.49
C TYR A 221 -10.07 2.40 9.36
N GLY A 222 -11.26 2.61 8.77
CA GLY A 222 -12.52 2.59 9.50
C GLY A 222 -12.83 1.26 10.17
N PRO A 223 -12.97 0.15 9.42
CA PRO A 223 -13.24 -1.15 10.02
C PRO A 223 -12.10 -1.62 10.93
N ALA A 224 -10.82 -1.40 10.57
CA ALA A 224 -9.72 -1.71 11.47
C ALA A 224 -9.86 -0.99 12.82
N GLY A 225 -10.17 0.30 12.78
CA GLY A 225 -10.40 1.09 14.00
C GLY A 225 -11.55 0.55 14.84
N ASN A 226 -12.68 0.21 14.21
CA ASN A 226 -13.84 -0.34 14.92
C ASN A 226 -13.50 -1.67 15.62
N ASP A 227 -12.88 -2.60 14.90
CA ASP A 227 -12.57 -3.93 15.41
C ASP A 227 -11.48 -3.89 16.49
N LEU A 228 -10.53 -2.97 16.35
CA LEU A 228 -9.43 -2.76 17.29
C LEU A 228 -9.79 -1.83 18.48
N GLY A 229 -10.93 -1.13 18.41
CA GLY A 229 -11.36 -0.20 19.46
C GLY A 229 -10.60 1.13 19.43
N TYR A 230 -10.08 1.54 18.27
CA TYR A 230 -9.41 2.82 18.05
C TYR A 230 -10.18 3.68 17.06
N ASP A 231 -10.20 4.99 17.27
CA ASP A 231 -10.76 5.92 16.29
C ASP A 231 -9.71 6.24 15.20
N LEU A 232 -9.45 5.28 14.32
CA LEU A 232 -8.47 5.41 13.25
C LEU A 232 -8.94 6.29 12.08
N LEU A 233 -10.23 6.60 11.98
CA LEU A 233 -10.71 7.56 10.98
C LEU A 233 -10.33 8.99 11.36
N ASN A 234 -10.48 9.37 12.61
CA ASN A 234 -10.11 10.70 13.08
C ASN A 234 -8.62 10.78 13.47
N ASN A 235 -7.98 9.67 13.80
CA ASN A 235 -6.60 9.60 14.26
C ASN A 235 -5.78 8.53 13.48
N PRO A 236 -5.68 8.62 12.14
CA PRO A 236 -4.96 7.63 11.32
C PRO A 236 -3.47 7.54 11.69
N ASP A 237 -2.90 8.63 12.21
CA ASP A 237 -1.49 8.73 12.60
C ASP A 237 -1.12 7.85 13.80
N LEU A 238 -2.10 7.31 14.54
CA LEU A 238 -1.85 6.31 15.59
C LEU A 238 -1.10 5.10 15.03
N VAL A 239 -1.37 4.72 13.77
CA VAL A 239 -0.72 3.57 13.12
C VAL A 239 0.77 3.81 12.83
N GLU A 240 1.21 5.06 12.69
CA GLU A 240 2.64 5.40 12.50
C GLU A 240 3.34 5.88 13.76
N ASN A 241 2.60 6.18 14.84
CA ASN A 241 3.14 6.75 16.06
C ASN A 241 3.22 5.76 17.24
N ASP A 242 2.45 4.66 17.16
CA ASP A 242 2.42 3.62 18.20
C ASP A 242 2.75 2.26 17.57
N PRO A 243 3.89 1.63 17.94
CA PRO A 243 4.31 0.36 17.34
C PRO A 243 3.34 -0.80 17.64
N TYR A 244 2.65 -0.75 18.78
CA TYR A 244 1.66 -1.76 19.15
C TYR A 244 0.42 -1.67 18.25
N ILE A 245 -0.18 -0.46 18.12
CA ILE A 245 -1.32 -0.22 17.21
C ILE A 245 -0.94 -0.52 15.76
N SER A 246 0.30 -0.21 15.40
CA SER A 246 0.87 -0.47 14.08
C SER A 246 0.86 -1.97 13.73
N PHE A 247 1.30 -2.83 14.63
CA PHE A 247 1.25 -4.29 14.47
C PHE A 247 -0.17 -4.83 14.58
N GLU A 248 -1.01 -4.30 15.49
CA GLU A 248 -2.42 -4.72 15.58
C GLU A 248 -3.16 -4.47 14.26
N ALA A 249 -2.94 -3.33 13.61
CA ALA A 249 -3.54 -3.03 12.31
C ALA A 249 -3.07 -4.02 11.22
N ALA A 250 -1.79 -4.43 11.26
CA ALA A 250 -1.25 -5.41 10.32
C ALA A 250 -1.84 -6.82 10.57
N TYR A 251 -1.92 -7.25 11.82
CA TYR A 251 -2.56 -8.52 12.17
C TYR A 251 -4.05 -8.51 11.86
N TRP A 252 -4.76 -7.41 12.14
CA TRP A 252 -6.16 -7.27 11.76
C TRP A 252 -6.37 -7.52 10.25
N PHE A 253 -5.57 -6.88 9.41
CA PHE A 253 -5.67 -7.06 7.96
C PHE A 253 -5.37 -8.51 7.53
N TRP A 254 -4.40 -9.15 8.17
CA TRP A 254 -4.01 -10.52 7.89
C TRP A 254 -5.08 -11.54 8.29
N MET A 255 -5.68 -11.36 9.46
CA MET A 255 -6.61 -12.29 10.10
C MET A 255 -8.07 -12.09 9.66
N THR A 256 -8.41 -10.90 9.13
CA THR A 256 -9.82 -10.54 8.87
C THR A 256 -10.17 -10.77 7.41
N PRO A 257 -11.15 -11.66 7.11
CA PRO A 257 -11.66 -11.81 5.75
C PRO A 257 -12.41 -10.54 5.34
N GLN A 258 -12.19 -10.11 4.10
CA GLN A 258 -12.85 -8.95 3.48
C GLN A 258 -13.63 -9.41 2.25
N PRO A 259 -14.82 -9.94 2.38
CA PRO A 259 -15.57 -10.57 1.28
C PRO A 259 -15.59 -9.72 0.01
N PRO A 260 -15.30 -10.30 -1.16
CA PRO A 260 -15.15 -11.74 -1.42
C PRO A 260 -13.74 -12.33 -1.15
N LYS A 261 -12.82 -11.57 -0.53
CA LYS A 261 -11.47 -12.01 -0.19
C LYS A 261 -11.48 -12.83 1.11
N PRO A 262 -10.84 -14.02 1.14
CA PRO A 262 -10.57 -14.71 2.40
C PRO A 262 -9.53 -13.94 3.22
N SER A 263 -9.31 -14.32 4.47
CA SER A 263 -8.14 -13.86 5.24
C SER A 263 -6.85 -14.50 4.70
N CYS A 264 -5.71 -13.79 4.82
CA CYS A 264 -4.43 -14.40 4.53
C CYS A 264 -4.12 -15.56 5.50
N HIS A 265 -4.58 -15.44 6.75
CA HIS A 265 -4.51 -16.51 7.74
C HIS A 265 -5.16 -17.81 7.23
N ASP A 266 -6.45 -17.79 6.87
CA ASP A 266 -7.15 -18.99 6.36
C ASP A 266 -6.45 -19.61 5.15
N VAL A 267 -5.88 -18.77 4.28
CA VAL A 267 -5.11 -19.23 3.13
C VAL A 267 -3.85 -19.98 3.56
N MET A 268 -3.09 -19.44 4.51
CA MET A 268 -1.79 -19.99 4.90
C MET A 268 -1.89 -21.22 5.79
N ILE A 269 -2.95 -21.32 6.60
CA ILE A 269 -3.18 -22.52 7.44
C ILE A 269 -3.95 -23.63 6.73
N GLY A 270 -4.36 -23.42 5.44
CA GLY A 270 -5.05 -24.43 4.65
C GLY A 270 -6.58 -24.50 4.87
N ASN A 271 -7.17 -23.56 5.57
CA ASN A 271 -8.63 -23.46 5.77
C ASN A 271 -9.39 -22.88 4.57
N TYR A 272 -8.66 -22.28 3.62
CA TYR A 272 -9.28 -21.72 2.42
C TYR A 272 -9.68 -22.80 1.42
N THR A 273 -10.95 -22.82 1.04
CA THR A 273 -11.47 -23.65 -0.06
C THR A 273 -11.90 -22.75 -1.21
N PRO A 274 -11.26 -22.85 -2.40
CA PRO A 274 -11.63 -22.04 -3.55
C PRO A 274 -13.09 -22.24 -3.97
N SER A 275 -13.84 -21.17 -4.15
CA SER A 275 -15.15 -21.21 -4.79
C SER A 275 -15.02 -21.49 -6.30
N ALA A 276 -16.13 -21.79 -6.97
CA ALA A 276 -16.15 -21.94 -8.44
C ALA A 276 -15.64 -20.67 -9.16
N ALA A 277 -15.92 -19.50 -8.60
CA ALA A 277 -15.41 -18.22 -9.10
C ALA A 277 -13.89 -18.09 -8.90
N ASP A 278 -13.37 -18.54 -7.76
CA ASP A 278 -11.94 -18.53 -7.49
C ASP A 278 -11.18 -19.49 -8.40
N ILE A 279 -11.69 -20.69 -8.61
CA ILE A 279 -11.12 -21.67 -9.56
C ILE A 279 -11.06 -21.06 -10.95
N THR A 280 -12.15 -20.43 -11.41
CA THR A 280 -12.19 -19.77 -12.74
C THR A 280 -11.19 -18.62 -12.82
N ALA A 281 -10.93 -17.94 -11.72
CA ALA A 281 -9.98 -16.84 -11.62
C ALA A 281 -8.53 -17.29 -11.34
N GLY A 282 -8.28 -18.60 -11.22
CA GLY A 282 -6.96 -19.18 -10.92
C GLY A 282 -6.49 -18.92 -9.50
N ARG A 283 -7.38 -18.55 -8.56
CA ARG A 283 -7.07 -18.23 -7.18
C ARG A 283 -7.02 -19.49 -6.32
N TYR A 284 -5.85 -20.07 -6.20
CA TYR A 284 -5.58 -21.24 -5.36
C TYR A 284 -4.82 -20.83 -4.09
N GLY A 285 -5.03 -21.57 -2.99
CA GLY A 285 -4.36 -21.30 -1.72
C GLY A 285 -2.84 -21.35 -1.83
N GLY A 286 -2.16 -20.51 -1.06
CA GLY A 286 -0.71 -20.35 -1.01
C GLY A 286 -0.29 -18.88 -0.96
N PHE A 287 1.02 -18.64 -0.87
CA PHE A 287 1.60 -17.29 -0.71
C PHE A 287 1.14 -16.29 -1.79
N GLY A 288 1.04 -16.73 -3.04
CA GLY A 288 0.57 -15.89 -4.16
C GLY A 288 -0.86 -15.39 -3.97
N LEU A 289 -1.74 -16.15 -3.31
CA LEU A 289 -3.09 -15.68 -3.00
C LEU A 289 -3.07 -14.57 -1.94
N CYS A 290 -2.16 -14.64 -0.97
CA CYS A 290 -1.96 -13.55 -0.01
C CYS A 290 -1.52 -12.25 -0.71
N THR A 291 -0.63 -12.34 -1.68
CA THR A 291 -0.26 -11.19 -2.54
C THR A 291 -1.49 -10.63 -3.27
N ASN A 292 -2.36 -11.50 -3.81
CA ASN A 292 -3.60 -11.09 -4.49
C ASN A 292 -4.60 -10.43 -3.53
N ILE A 293 -4.72 -10.93 -2.32
CA ILE A 293 -5.57 -10.34 -1.27
C ILE A 293 -5.10 -8.93 -0.93
N ILE A 294 -3.80 -8.75 -0.73
CA ILE A 294 -3.18 -7.49 -0.28
C ILE A 294 -3.16 -6.46 -1.41
N ASN A 295 -2.61 -6.80 -2.57
CA ASN A 295 -2.34 -5.83 -3.65
C ASN A 295 -2.56 -6.39 -5.07
N GLY A 296 -3.47 -7.35 -5.23
CA GLY A 296 -3.67 -8.08 -6.48
C GLY A 296 -4.00 -7.20 -7.68
N GLY A 297 -4.72 -6.09 -7.47
CA GLY A 297 -5.09 -5.16 -8.55
C GLY A 297 -3.90 -4.55 -9.29
N ILE A 298 -2.74 -4.48 -8.65
CA ILE A 298 -1.50 -3.92 -9.20
C ILE A 298 -0.52 -5.03 -9.58
N GLU A 299 -0.43 -6.09 -8.78
CA GLU A 299 0.68 -7.05 -8.86
C GLU A 299 0.32 -8.37 -9.55
N CYS A 300 -0.97 -8.73 -9.64
CA CYS A 300 -1.40 -10.06 -10.11
C CYS A 300 -2.07 -10.04 -11.48
N GLY A 301 -2.16 -11.20 -12.13
CA GLY A 301 -2.98 -11.42 -13.33
C GLY A 301 -2.36 -10.92 -14.65
N GLY A 302 -1.11 -10.48 -14.64
CA GLY A 302 -0.39 -10.04 -15.85
C GLY A 302 0.13 -11.17 -16.73
N GLY A 303 0.02 -12.43 -16.29
CA GLY A 303 0.59 -13.59 -16.96
C GLY A 303 2.11 -13.73 -16.75
N TYR A 304 2.72 -12.83 -16.01
CA TYR A 304 4.12 -12.85 -15.57
C TYR A 304 4.22 -12.32 -14.15
N SER A 305 5.23 -12.76 -13.42
CA SER A 305 5.48 -12.25 -12.07
C SER A 305 6.06 -10.84 -12.15
N SER A 306 5.37 -9.87 -11.53
CA SER A 306 5.84 -8.48 -11.43
C SER A 306 7.09 -8.40 -10.54
N GLU A 307 7.85 -7.31 -10.65
CA GLU A 307 9.02 -7.08 -9.78
C GLU A 307 8.61 -7.03 -8.30
N GLN A 308 7.46 -6.42 -8.02
CA GLN A 308 6.90 -6.34 -6.66
C GLN A 308 6.55 -7.73 -6.12
N GLU A 309 5.89 -8.56 -6.92
CA GLU A 309 5.58 -9.94 -6.55
C GLU A 309 6.86 -10.76 -6.33
N GLN A 310 7.85 -10.62 -7.20
CA GLN A 310 9.14 -11.30 -7.06
C GLN A 310 9.86 -10.89 -5.78
N ASP A 311 9.78 -9.62 -5.41
CA ASP A 311 10.34 -9.10 -4.17
C ASP A 311 9.66 -9.73 -2.93
N ARG A 312 8.32 -9.83 -2.92
CA ARG A 312 7.56 -10.54 -1.87
C ARG A 312 7.99 -12.00 -1.75
N ILE A 313 8.11 -12.70 -2.89
CA ILE A 313 8.54 -14.11 -2.94
C ILE A 313 9.98 -14.25 -2.46
N GLY A 314 10.85 -13.29 -2.74
CA GLY A 314 12.23 -13.28 -2.28
C GLY A 314 12.33 -13.17 -0.76
N TYR A 315 11.59 -12.26 -0.13
CA TYR A 315 11.46 -12.19 1.33
C TYR A 315 10.92 -13.48 1.91
N TYR A 316 9.87 -14.04 1.31
CA TYR A 316 9.25 -15.27 1.80
C TYR A 316 10.20 -16.46 1.79
N LYS A 317 10.93 -16.66 0.69
CA LYS A 317 11.93 -17.72 0.59
C LYS A 317 13.02 -17.59 1.64
N ARG A 318 13.55 -16.37 1.83
CA ARG A 318 14.56 -16.11 2.85
C ARG A 318 14.04 -16.43 4.26
N TYR A 319 12.82 -16.03 4.58
CA TYR A 319 12.27 -16.28 5.90
C TYR A 319 11.93 -17.76 6.14
N CYS A 320 11.42 -18.46 5.13
CA CYS A 320 11.23 -19.90 5.21
C CYS A 320 12.55 -20.64 5.42
N GLU A 321 13.62 -20.25 4.72
CA GLU A 321 14.97 -20.82 4.90
C GLU A 321 15.47 -20.62 6.34
N ILE A 322 15.38 -19.41 6.88
CA ILE A 322 15.82 -19.11 8.27
C ILE A 322 14.98 -19.89 9.29
N LEU A 323 13.66 -20.02 9.08
CA LEU A 323 12.75 -20.75 9.98
C LEU A 323 12.81 -22.27 9.77
N GLY A 324 13.55 -22.76 8.77
CA GLY A 324 13.70 -24.17 8.47
C GLY A 324 12.43 -24.87 8.01
N VAL A 325 11.63 -24.18 7.17
CA VAL A 325 10.38 -24.72 6.60
C VAL A 325 10.33 -24.59 5.08
N ASP A 326 9.59 -25.49 4.44
CA ASP A 326 9.33 -25.42 3.00
C ASP A 326 8.35 -24.27 2.69
N THR A 327 8.52 -23.64 1.53
CA THR A 327 7.65 -22.53 1.10
C THR A 327 6.23 -22.96 0.74
N GLY A 328 6.00 -24.22 0.51
CA GLY A 328 4.75 -24.73 -0.06
C GLY A 328 4.54 -24.33 -1.52
N ASP A 329 3.37 -24.66 -2.02
CA ASP A 329 2.98 -24.42 -3.40
C ASP A 329 2.39 -23.01 -3.64
N ASN A 330 2.15 -22.67 -4.93
CA ASN A 330 1.43 -21.48 -5.37
C ASN A 330 2.03 -20.16 -4.86
N LEU A 331 3.34 -20.00 -5.02
CA LEU A 331 4.04 -18.78 -4.59
C LEU A 331 3.64 -17.54 -5.40
N SER A 332 3.25 -17.72 -6.65
CA SER A 332 2.96 -16.64 -7.59
C SER A 332 1.46 -16.43 -7.80
N CYS A 333 1.07 -15.17 -7.93
CA CYS A 333 -0.25 -14.73 -8.37
C CYS A 333 -0.31 -14.25 -9.84
N ALA A 334 0.76 -14.42 -10.60
CA ALA A 334 0.86 -13.96 -11.99
C ALA A 334 -0.30 -14.40 -12.89
N ASN A 335 -0.85 -15.58 -12.64
CA ASN A 335 -1.97 -16.16 -13.38
C ASN A 335 -3.31 -16.06 -12.62
N GLN A 336 -3.36 -15.38 -11.48
CA GLN A 336 -4.58 -15.19 -10.70
C GLN A 336 -5.25 -13.89 -11.13
N HIS A 337 -6.55 -13.93 -11.44
CA HIS A 337 -7.30 -12.68 -11.62
C HIS A 337 -7.49 -11.97 -10.29
N PRO A 338 -7.15 -10.66 -10.22
CA PRO A 338 -7.34 -9.87 -9.02
C PRO A 338 -8.79 -9.87 -8.53
N TYR A 339 -8.97 -9.78 -7.22
CA TYR A 339 -10.28 -9.52 -6.63
C TYR A 339 -10.80 -8.13 -7.04
N GLY A 340 -12.12 -8.02 -7.22
CA GLY A 340 -12.76 -6.75 -7.56
C GLY A 340 -12.68 -6.33 -9.03
N LEU A 341 -11.86 -6.99 -9.87
CA LEU A 341 -11.86 -6.78 -11.31
C LEU A 341 -12.86 -7.72 -11.99
N THR A 342 -13.87 -7.16 -12.63
CA THR A 342 -14.81 -7.95 -13.43
C THR A 342 -14.09 -8.56 -14.62
N LEU A 343 -14.09 -9.88 -14.76
CA LEU A 343 -13.61 -10.57 -15.94
C LEU A 343 -14.36 -10.03 -17.16
N LYS A 344 -13.73 -9.18 -17.96
CA LYS A 344 -14.27 -8.82 -19.26
C LYS A 344 -14.33 -10.11 -20.09
N LYS A 345 -15.53 -10.67 -20.31
CA LYS A 345 -15.73 -11.77 -21.25
C LYS A 345 -15.11 -11.36 -22.58
N LYS A 346 -13.94 -11.92 -22.93
CA LYS A 346 -13.43 -11.83 -24.30
C LYS A 346 -14.53 -12.39 -25.21
N LYS A 347 -15.24 -11.52 -25.92
CA LYS A 347 -16.04 -11.97 -27.07
C LYS A 347 -15.06 -12.60 -28.04
N ILE A 348 -15.01 -13.94 -28.05
CA ILE A 348 -14.40 -14.69 -29.14
C ILE A 348 -15.26 -14.35 -30.35
N LYS A 349 -14.77 -13.46 -31.22
CA LYS A 349 -15.30 -13.34 -32.58
C LYS A 349 -15.02 -14.68 -33.24
N ARG A 350 -16.04 -15.55 -33.32
CA ARG A 350 -16.02 -16.68 -34.24
C ARG A 350 -15.82 -16.06 -35.61
N GLY A 351 -14.63 -16.28 -36.17
CA GLY A 351 -14.29 -15.90 -37.53
C GLY A 351 -15.30 -16.50 -38.49
N GLY A 352 -15.78 -15.67 -39.41
CA GLY A 352 -16.65 -16.07 -40.48
C GLY A 352 -16.00 -17.16 -41.35
N SER A 353 -16.84 -18.03 -41.82
CA SER A 353 -16.51 -19.08 -42.77
C SER A 353 -15.82 -18.50 -44.00
N TYR A 354 -14.70 -19.05 -44.37
CA TYR A 354 -14.18 -18.97 -45.73
C TYR A 354 -15.06 -19.89 -46.60
N SER A 355 -15.82 -19.32 -47.52
CA SER A 355 -16.40 -20.05 -48.65
C SER A 355 -15.41 -19.97 -49.79
N ASP A 356 -15.00 -21.13 -50.30
CA ASP A 356 -14.29 -21.33 -51.55
C ASP A 356 -15.01 -20.67 -52.72
N GLN A 357 -14.31 -19.90 -53.51
CA GLN A 357 -14.30 -19.92 -54.98
C GLN A 357 -12.94 -19.46 -55.49
#